data_134fdb3c2b77ff4cf38ad8a36d93de19
#
_entry.id   134fdb3c2b77ff4cf38ad8a36d93de19
#
_cell.length_a   1.000
_cell.length_b   1.000
_cell.length_c   1.000
_cell.angle_alpha   90.00
_cell.angle_beta   90.00
_cell.angle_gamma   90.00
#
_symmetry.space_group_name_H-M   'P 1'
#
loop_
_entity.id
_entity.type
_entity.pdbx_description
1 polymer ?
#
loop_
_entity_poly.entity_id
_entity_poly.type
_entity_poly.pdbx_seq_one_letter_code
_entity_poly.pdbx_strand_id
1 'polypeptide(L)'
;MGELRDILLALGLEGSEIAADRRLRAHLALDSVDTVELEQELQTRFGVVVDLWDKHDFTVAELAERIERTRTDGTSGASGA
;
A
#
# COMPACT_ATOMS: atom_id res chain seq x y z
N MET A 1 -2.12 -1.17 -9.45
CA MET A 1 -1.61 0.18 -9.10
C MET A 1 -2.70 1.22 -8.95
N GLY A 2 -3.75 1.19 -9.79
CA GLY A 2 -4.77 2.21 -9.76
C GLY A 2 -5.42 2.43 -8.40
N GLU A 3 -5.81 1.36 -7.74
CA GLU A 3 -6.49 1.47 -6.45
C GLU A 3 -5.55 1.98 -5.35
N LEU A 4 -4.30 1.52 -5.34
CA LEU A 4 -3.32 2.00 -4.39
C LEU A 4 -3.03 3.48 -4.64
N ARG A 5 -2.91 3.87 -5.89
CA ARG A 5 -2.72 5.27 -6.25
C ARG A 5 -3.87 6.12 -5.76
N ASP A 6 -5.10 5.64 -5.92
CA ASP A 6 -6.29 6.35 -5.45
C ASP A 6 -6.23 6.57 -3.94
N ILE A 7 -5.80 5.56 -3.19
CA ILE A 7 -5.64 5.69 -1.75
C ILE A 7 -4.62 6.78 -1.41
N LEU A 8 -3.47 6.75 -2.09
CA LEU A 8 -2.43 7.73 -1.84
C LEU A 8 -2.86 9.14 -2.20
N LEU A 9 -3.63 9.29 -3.28
CA LEU A 9 -4.19 10.58 -3.65
C LEU A 9 -5.18 11.07 -2.59
N ALA A 10 -5.97 10.17 -2.04
CA ALA A 10 -6.93 10.52 -0.98
C ALA A 10 -6.22 10.97 0.30
N LEU A 11 -4.99 10.52 0.53
CA LEU A 11 -4.21 10.96 1.67
C LEU A 11 -3.61 12.36 1.49
N GLY A 12 -3.76 12.94 0.31
CA GLY A 12 -3.27 14.28 0.03
C GLY A 12 -1.98 14.33 -0.77
N LEU A 13 -1.49 13.19 -1.22
CA LEU A 13 -0.30 13.13 -2.06
C LEU A 13 -0.64 13.53 -3.49
N GLU A 14 0.29 14.19 -4.15
CA GLU A 14 0.09 14.54 -5.55
C GLU A 14 0.46 13.38 -6.46
N GLY A 15 -0.24 13.28 -7.60
CA GLY A 15 0.03 12.21 -8.54
C GLY A 15 1.48 12.18 -9.02
N SER A 16 2.11 13.35 -9.12
CA SER A 16 3.51 13.45 -9.54
C SER A 16 4.47 12.90 -8.49
N GLU A 17 4.05 12.81 -7.24
CA GLU A 17 4.86 12.25 -6.17
C GLU A 17 4.74 10.74 -6.09
N ILE A 18 3.68 10.19 -6.65
CA ILE A 18 3.38 8.77 -6.56
C ILE A 18 4.07 8.04 -7.71
N ALA A 19 5.22 7.46 -7.42
CA ALA A 19 5.98 6.68 -8.38
C ALA A 19 6.40 5.37 -7.73
N ALA A 20 6.65 4.36 -8.54
CA ALA A 20 6.93 3.02 -8.05
C ALA A 20 8.14 2.96 -7.12
N ASP A 21 9.16 3.77 -7.40
CA ASP A 21 10.40 3.78 -6.63
C ASP A 21 10.38 4.74 -5.44
N ARG A 22 9.27 5.41 -5.18
CA ARG A 22 9.17 6.33 -4.05
C ARG A 22 8.95 5.59 -2.75
N ARG A 23 9.72 5.94 -1.75
CA ARG A 23 9.59 5.35 -0.42
C ARG A 23 8.58 6.14 0.39
N LEU A 24 7.80 5.42 1.18
CA LEU A 24 6.71 6.05 1.92
C LEU A 24 7.19 7.08 2.93
N ARG A 25 8.28 6.79 3.62
CA ARG A 25 8.78 7.71 4.63
C ARG A 25 9.83 8.68 4.09
N ALA A 26 10.76 8.19 3.30
CA ALA A 26 11.87 9.01 2.82
C ALA A 26 11.46 9.99 1.74
N HIS A 27 10.56 9.59 0.86
CA HIS A 27 10.15 10.42 -0.28
C HIS A 27 8.77 11.02 -0.12
N LEU A 28 7.80 10.24 0.31
CA LEU A 28 6.42 10.71 0.45
C LEU A 28 6.18 11.36 1.81
N ALA A 29 7.09 11.17 2.74
CA ALA A 29 7.04 11.82 4.06
C ALA A 29 5.72 11.59 4.79
N LEU A 30 5.22 10.37 4.76
CA LEU A 30 3.99 10.04 5.48
C LEU A 30 4.23 10.16 6.97
N ASP A 31 3.36 10.89 7.66
CA ASP A 31 3.42 10.99 9.11
C ASP A 31 2.64 9.86 9.76
N SER A 32 2.52 9.91 11.09
CA SER A 32 1.83 8.87 11.83
C SER A 32 0.38 8.72 11.42
N VAL A 33 -0.31 9.84 11.21
CA VAL A 33 -1.71 9.82 10.84
C VAL A 33 -1.87 9.23 9.44
N ASP A 34 -1.07 9.68 8.50
CA ASP A 34 -1.13 9.18 7.14
C ASP A 34 -0.82 7.69 7.08
N THR A 35 0.16 7.24 7.87
CA THR A 35 0.53 5.83 7.93
C THR A 35 -0.63 4.98 8.45
N VAL A 36 -1.28 5.42 9.51
CA VAL A 36 -2.44 4.71 10.06
C VAL A 36 -3.58 4.66 9.05
N GLU A 37 -3.86 5.78 8.39
CA GLU A 37 -4.91 5.82 7.38
C GLU A 37 -4.61 4.88 6.22
N LEU A 38 -3.36 4.84 5.78
CA LEU A 38 -2.96 3.94 4.71
C LEU A 38 -3.15 2.49 5.12
N GLU A 39 -2.74 2.12 6.32
CA GLU A 39 -2.95 0.76 6.82
C GLU A 39 -4.42 0.39 6.86
N GLN A 40 -5.26 1.30 7.35
CA GLN A 40 -6.69 1.06 7.42
C GLN A 40 -7.31 0.88 6.04
N GLU A 41 -6.91 1.70 5.09
CA GLU A 41 -7.40 1.59 3.73
C GLU A 41 -6.99 0.28 3.07
N LEU A 42 -5.75 -0.14 3.29
CA LEU A 42 -5.28 -1.41 2.76
C LEU A 42 -6.08 -2.57 3.33
N GLN A 43 -6.36 -2.53 4.61
CA GLN A 43 -7.15 -3.55 5.28
C GLN A 43 -8.60 -3.55 4.78
N THR A 44 -9.19 -2.37 4.70
CA THR A 44 -10.60 -2.23 4.34
C THR A 44 -10.85 -2.57 2.87
N ARG A 45 -9.97 -2.11 1.99
CA ARG A 45 -10.19 -2.29 0.56
C ARG A 45 -9.69 -3.62 0.03
N PHE A 46 -8.58 -4.11 0.58
CA PHE A 46 -7.92 -5.30 0.03
C PHE A 46 -7.79 -6.45 1.02
N GLY A 47 -8.07 -6.21 2.29
CA GLY A 47 -7.82 -7.21 3.31
C GLY A 47 -6.32 -7.46 3.53
N VAL A 48 -5.48 -6.51 3.18
CA VAL A 48 -4.03 -6.62 3.29
C VAL A 48 -3.56 -6.01 4.60
N VAL A 49 -2.79 -6.77 5.36
CA VAL A 49 -2.17 -6.27 6.58
C VAL A 49 -0.67 -6.14 6.33
N VAL A 50 -0.19 -4.91 6.36
CA VAL A 50 1.22 -4.61 6.15
C VAL A 50 1.72 -3.79 7.33
N ASP A 51 2.86 -4.19 7.89
CA ASP A 51 3.46 -3.45 8.99
C ASP A 51 4.27 -2.27 8.43
N LEU A 52 3.61 -1.14 8.32
CA LEU A 52 4.24 0.09 7.82
C LEU A 52 5.11 0.76 8.87
N TRP A 53 5.08 0.27 10.10
CA TRP A 53 5.90 0.78 11.19
C TRP A 53 7.24 0.08 11.29
N ASP A 54 7.45 -0.96 10.49
CA ASP A 54 8.71 -1.69 10.45
C ASP A 54 9.86 -0.77 10.01
N LYS A 55 11.07 -1.19 10.28
CA LYS A 55 12.27 -0.44 9.88
C LYS A 55 12.39 -0.32 8.37
N HIS A 56 11.84 -1.28 7.66
CA HIS A 56 11.85 -1.26 6.20
C HIS A 56 10.93 -0.15 5.68
N ASP A 57 11.50 0.74 4.89
CA ASP A 57 10.75 1.84 4.30
C ASP A 57 10.23 1.38 2.93
N PHE A 58 9.00 0.92 2.93
CA PHE A 58 8.38 0.35 1.72
C PHE A 58 8.29 1.37 0.60
N THR A 59 8.54 0.91 -0.63
CA THR A 59 8.26 1.72 -1.82
C THR A 59 6.81 1.49 -2.25
N VAL A 60 6.31 2.36 -3.12
CA VAL A 60 4.96 2.19 -3.68
C VAL A 60 4.88 0.84 -4.42
N ALA A 61 5.93 0.48 -5.14
CA ALA A 61 5.97 -0.79 -5.86
C ALA A 61 5.88 -1.99 -4.90
N GLU A 62 6.55 -1.91 -3.77
CA GLU A 62 6.51 -2.98 -2.78
C GLU A 62 5.11 -3.14 -2.20
N LEU A 63 4.43 -2.04 -1.93
CA LEU A 63 3.05 -2.11 -1.46
C LEU A 63 2.14 -2.71 -2.52
N ALA A 64 2.27 -2.28 -3.76
CA ALA A 64 1.48 -2.81 -4.85
C ALA A 64 1.70 -4.32 -5.00
N GLU A 65 2.95 -4.75 -4.85
CA GLU A 65 3.30 -6.15 -4.91
C GLU A 65 2.65 -6.95 -3.78
N ARG A 66 2.64 -6.39 -2.58
CA ARG A 66 1.99 -7.02 -1.43
C ARG A 66 0.49 -7.18 -1.66
N ILE A 67 -0.14 -6.16 -2.22
CA ILE A 67 -1.57 -6.21 -2.53
C ILE A 67 -1.83 -7.31 -3.56
N GLU A 68 -1.06 -7.34 -4.63
CA GLU A 68 -1.23 -8.34 -5.68
C GLU A 68 -0.98 -9.75 -5.15
N ARG A 69 0.02 -9.93 -4.32
CA ARG A 69 0.34 -11.23 -3.74
C ARG A 69 -0.79 -11.72 -2.85
N THR A 70 -1.36 -10.84 -2.04
CA THR A 70 -2.48 -11.21 -1.16
C THR A 70 -3.70 -11.59 -1.98
N ARG A 71 -4.00 -10.83 -3.02
CA ARG A 71 -5.13 -11.13 -3.89
C ARG A 71 -4.92 -12.46 -4.62
N THR A 72 -3.72 -12.68 -5.12
CA THR A 72 -3.37 -13.91 -5.81
C THR A 72 -3.46 -15.12 -4.86
N ASP A 73 -2.93 -14.97 -3.67
CA ASP A 73 -2.98 -16.03 -2.67
C ASP A 73 -4.42 -16.39 -2.33
N GLY A 74 -5.27 -15.38 -2.14
CA GLY A 74 -6.67 -15.60 -1.86
C GLY A 74 -7.36 -16.31 -3.00
N THR A 75 -7.08 -15.90 -4.22
CA THR A 75 -7.64 -16.52 -5.42
C THR A 75 -7.14 -17.95 -5.55
N SER A 76 -5.86 -18.17 -5.36
CA SER A 76 -5.27 -19.49 -5.44
C SER A 76 -5.87 -20.43 -4.41
N GLY A 77 -6.04 -19.92 -3.19
CA GLY A 77 -6.66 -20.72 -2.14
C GLY A 77 -8.07 -21.14 -2.50
N ALA A 78 -8.83 -20.22 -3.03
CA ALA A 78 -10.19 -20.53 -3.48
C ALA A 78 -10.17 -21.53 -4.63
N SER A 79 -9.27 -21.36 -5.55
CA SER A 79 -9.14 -22.26 -6.70
C SER A 79 -8.67 -23.63 -6.27
N GLY A 80 -7.77 -23.66 -5.31
CA GLY A 80 -7.21 -24.91 -4.81
C GLY A 80 -8.24 -25.74 -4.07
N ALA A 81 -9.23 -25.08 -3.56
CA ALA A 81 -10.32 -25.76 -2.90
C ALA A 81 -11.20 -26.44 -3.94
#